data_a618133dda6cd90f9d9f0bc35d0739d6
#
_entry.id   a618133dda6cd90f9d9f0bc35d0739d6
#
_cell.length_a   1.000
_cell.length_b   1.000
_cell.length_c   1.000
_cell.angle_alpha   90.00
_cell.angle_beta   90.00
_cell.angle_gamma   90.00
#
_symmetry.space_group_name_H-M   'P 1'
#
loop_
_entity.id
_entity.type
_entity.pdbx_description
1 polymer ?
#
loop_
_entity_poly.entity_id
_entity_poly.type
_entity_poly.pdbx_seq_one_letter_code
_entity_poly.pdbx_strand_id
1 'polypeptide(L)'
;RIRERTEFDLEMIKELGYCSGIENYSRYLDGRDPGTRPFCLLDYFPENYLMVIDESHVTIPQVHAMYGGDRSRKENLVNYGFRLPAALDNRPLKFEEFEGLQDNVLYVSATPAEYELKMSEGIYVEQIIRPTGVLDPIIEIRKSENQIDDLIEEILLRVENDERVLVTTLTKRMAEELTKFLHKAKIRANYIHSDIDTLERVEICLLYTSPSPRDWLQ
;
A
#
# COMPACT_ATOMS: atom_id res chain seq x y z
N ARG A 1 -15.34 -20.11 23.63
CA ARG A 1 -14.48 -19.33 22.77
C ARG A 1 -15.09 -17.96 22.41
N ILE A 2 -16.17 -17.92 21.58
CA ILE A 2 -16.78 -16.65 21.16
C ILE A 2 -17.28 -15.83 22.35
N ARG A 3 -17.92 -16.48 23.34
CA ARG A 3 -18.41 -15.81 24.53
C ARG A 3 -17.26 -15.18 25.34
N GLU A 4 -16.22 -15.92 25.64
CA GLU A 4 -15.04 -15.47 26.37
C GLU A 4 -14.39 -14.26 25.67
N ARG A 5 -14.23 -14.36 24.36
CA ARG A 5 -13.66 -13.26 23.56
C ARG A 5 -14.55 -12.02 23.61
N THR A 6 -15.85 -12.17 23.43
CA THR A 6 -16.77 -11.03 23.43
C THR A 6 -16.88 -10.39 24.82
N GLU A 7 -16.90 -11.18 25.89
CA GLU A 7 -16.90 -10.68 27.27
C GLU A 7 -15.62 -9.86 27.53
N PHE A 8 -14.46 -10.38 27.14
CA PHE A 8 -13.20 -9.65 27.26
C PHE A 8 -13.20 -8.34 26.44
N ASP A 9 -13.64 -8.37 25.19
CA ASP A 9 -13.73 -7.17 24.34
C ASP A 9 -14.68 -6.12 24.95
N LEU A 10 -15.81 -6.56 25.55
CA LEU A 10 -16.75 -5.67 26.25
C LEU A 10 -16.16 -5.03 27.52
N GLU A 11 -15.38 -5.77 28.29
CA GLU A 11 -14.66 -5.22 29.45
C GLU A 11 -13.65 -4.16 28.99
N MET A 12 -12.87 -4.46 27.95
CA MET A 12 -11.92 -3.49 27.37
C MET A 12 -12.62 -2.23 26.86
N ILE A 13 -13.77 -2.34 26.19
CA ILE A 13 -14.55 -1.19 25.74
C ILE A 13 -15.08 -0.37 26.91
N LYS A 14 -15.54 -1.02 27.99
CA LYS A 14 -16.04 -0.31 29.20
C LYS A 14 -14.96 0.43 29.94
N GLU A 15 -13.78 -0.18 30.11
CA GLU A 15 -12.70 0.38 30.91
C GLU A 15 -11.85 1.38 30.11
N LEU A 16 -11.57 1.11 28.84
CA LEU A 16 -10.63 1.87 28.02
C LEU A 16 -11.30 2.62 26.85
N GLY A 17 -12.58 2.39 26.61
CA GLY A 17 -13.27 2.94 25.42
C GLY A 17 -12.84 2.28 24.10
N TYR A 18 -12.04 1.24 24.13
CA TYR A 18 -11.45 0.58 22.95
C TYR A 18 -11.16 -0.91 23.19
N CYS A 19 -11.21 -1.70 22.14
CA CYS A 19 -10.65 -3.06 22.10
C CYS A 19 -10.01 -3.36 20.75
N SER A 20 -9.07 -4.31 20.71
CA SER A 20 -8.47 -4.77 19.46
C SER A 20 -9.51 -5.43 18.56
N GLY A 21 -9.72 -4.86 17.37
CA GLY A 21 -10.73 -5.32 16.42
C GLY A 21 -12.12 -4.74 16.68
N ILE A 22 -12.23 -3.58 17.33
CA ILE A 22 -13.49 -2.88 17.61
C ILE A 22 -14.33 -2.67 16.34
N GLU A 23 -13.69 -2.53 15.20
CA GLU A 23 -14.35 -2.40 13.90
C GLU A 23 -15.25 -3.58 13.55
N ASN A 24 -15.00 -4.77 14.12
CA ASN A 24 -15.85 -5.94 13.92
C ASN A 24 -17.21 -5.83 14.63
N TYR A 25 -17.35 -4.85 15.52
CA TYR A 25 -18.59 -4.51 16.22
C TYR A 25 -19.32 -3.31 15.59
N SER A 26 -18.76 -2.69 14.52
CA SER A 26 -19.24 -1.45 13.91
C SER A 26 -20.75 -1.48 13.63
N ARG A 27 -21.27 -2.58 13.09
CA ARG A 27 -22.70 -2.73 12.80
C ARG A 27 -23.60 -2.54 14.02
N TYR A 28 -23.15 -2.99 15.19
CA TYR A 28 -23.92 -2.81 16.44
C TYR A 28 -23.81 -1.38 16.98
N LEU A 29 -22.68 -0.72 16.71
CA LEU A 29 -22.42 0.64 17.17
C LEU A 29 -23.15 1.69 16.33
N ASP A 30 -23.25 1.47 15.01
CA ASP A 30 -23.88 2.37 14.07
C ASP A 30 -25.35 2.03 13.72
N GLY A 31 -25.84 0.89 14.21
CA GLY A 31 -27.23 0.46 14.03
C GLY A 31 -27.61 0.00 12.63
N ARG A 32 -26.62 -0.34 11.79
CA ARG A 32 -26.89 -0.80 10.40
C ARG A 32 -27.57 -2.18 10.38
N ASP A 33 -28.36 -2.40 9.35
CA ASP A 33 -28.96 -3.70 9.08
C ASP A 33 -27.89 -4.74 8.66
N PRO A 34 -28.09 -6.03 8.99
CA PRO A 34 -27.22 -7.12 8.55
C PRO A 34 -27.08 -7.14 7.02
N GLY A 35 -25.82 -7.31 6.55
CA GLY A 35 -25.48 -7.39 5.12
C GLY A 35 -25.23 -6.03 4.46
N THR A 36 -25.54 -4.91 5.11
CA THR A 36 -25.24 -3.58 4.57
C THR A 36 -23.73 -3.29 4.65
N ARG A 37 -23.24 -2.51 3.68
CA ARG A 37 -21.84 -2.09 3.71
C ARG A 37 -21.59 -1.03 4.79
N PRO A 38 -20.38 -0.93 5.35
CA PRO A 38 -20.00 0.20 6.19
C PRO A 38 -19.88 1.47 5.34
N PHE A 39 -19.99 2.61 6.01
CA PHE A 39 -19.60 3.88 5.41
C PHE A 39 -18.09 3.90 5.14
N CYS A 40 -17.68 4.47 4.04
CA CYS A 40 -16.29 4.67 3.66
C CYS A 40 -16.02 6.15 3.41
N LEU A 41 -14.77 6.51 3.18
CA LEU A 41 -14.38 7.89 2.92
C LEU A 41 -15.16 8.53 1.77
N LEU A 42 -15.49 7.77 0.74
CA LEU A 42 -16.23 8.27 -0.42
C LEU A 42 -17.64 8.75 -0.08
N ASP A 43 -18.28 8.22 0.96
CA ASP A 43 -19.61 8.64 1.40
C ASP A 43 -19.64 10.06 2.03
N TYR A 44 -18.47 10.61 2.35
CA TYR A 44 -18.33 11.94 2.96
C TYR A 44 -17.98 13.04 1.95
N PHE A 45 -17.76 12.68 0.69
CA PHE A 45 -17.53 13.67 -0.35
C PHE A 45 -18.87 14.30 -0.80
N PRO A 46 -18.85 15.57 -1.21
CA PRO A 46 -20.04 16.21 -1.79
C PRO A 46 -20.42 15.53 -3.12
N GLU A 47 -21.66 15.73 -3.54
CA GLU A 47 -22.09 15.35 -4.89
C GLU A 47 -21.21 16.03 -5.95
N ASN A 48 -21.03 15.39 -7.09
CA ASN A 48 -20.22 15.87 -8.22
C ASN A 48 -18.72 16.07 -7.93
N TYR A 49 -18.12 15.22 -7.09
CA TYR A 49 -16.68 15.22 -6.92
C TYR A 49 -15.96 14.54 -8.10
N LEU A 50 -14.72 14.95 -8.35
CA LEU A 50 -13.84 14.27 -9.29
C LEU A 50 -12.98 13.24 -8.56
N MET A 51 -13.10 11.98 -8.93
CA MET A 51 -12.23 10.91 -8.46
C MET A 51 -11.05 10.74 -9.42
N VAL A 52 -9.84 10.91 -8.94
CA VAL A 52 -8.62 10.62 -9.71
C VAL A 52 -8.04 9.30 -9.22
N ILE A 53 -7.96 8.32 -10.10
CA ILE A 53 -7.41 6.99 -9.80
C ILE A 53 -6.03 6.88 -10.43
N ASP A 54 -5.01 7.04 -9.60
CA ASP A 54 -3.62 6.91 -10.01
C ASP A 54 -3.20 5.44 -10.11
N GLU A 55 -2.29 5.15 -11.05
CA GLU A 55 -1.87 3.80 -11.40
C GLU A 55 -3.07 2.85 -11.58
N SER A 56 -4.07 3.31 -12.32
CA SER A 56 -5.38 2.66 -12.42
C SER A 56 -5.29 1.21 -12.87
N HIS A 57 -4.35 0.87 -13.77
CA HIS A 57 -4.10 -0.49 -14.24
C HIS A 57 -3.74 -1.49 -13.10
N VAL A 58 -3.27 -0.99 -11.95
CA VAL A 58 -2.99 -1.79 -10.74
C VAL A 58 -4.09 -1.57 -9.70
N THR A 59 -4.52 -0.33 -9.50
CA THR A 59 -5.50 0.04 -8.46
C THR A 59 -6.85 -0.63 -8.69
N ILE A 60 -7.38 -0.64 -9.91
CA ILE A 60 -8.67 -1.24 -10.23
C ILE A 60 -8.70 -2.74 -9.94
N PRO A 61 -7.75 -3.57 -10.42
CA PRO A 61 -7.71 -4.99 -10.05
C PRO A 61 -7.59 -5.24 -8.55
N GLN A 62 -6.87 -4.40 -7.81
CA GLN A 62 -6.78 -4.50 -6.35
C GLN A 62 -8.12 -4.24 -5.67
N VAL A 63 -8.84 -3.19 -6.05
CA VAL A 63 -10.18 -2.89 -5.54
C VAL A 63 -11.13 -4.03 -5.84
N HIS A 64 -11.08 -4.60 -7.04
CA HIS A 64 -11.90 -5.74 -7.43
C HIS A 64 -11.64 -6.99 -6.56
N ALA A 65 -10.39 -7.24 -6.18
CA ALA A 65 -10.00 -8.41 -5.39
C ALA A 65 -10.27 -8.28 -3.88
N MET A 66 -10.39 -7.05 -3.34
CA MET A 66 -10.42 -6.77 -1.90
C MET A 66 -11.55 -7.50 -1.17
N TYR A 67 -12.77 -7.47 -1.71
CA TYR A 67 -13.94 -8.08 -1.06
C TYR A 67 -13.80 -9.58 -0.88
N GLY A 68 -13.40 -10.30 -1.92
CA GLY A 68 -13.28 -11.76 -1.91
C GLY A 68 -12.28 -12.27 -0.87
N GLY A 69 -11.12 -11.64 -0.79
CA GLY A 69 -10.08 -11.98 0.17
C GLY A 69 -10.50 -11.73 1.62
N ASP A 70 -11.10 -10.57 1.90
CA ASP A 70 -11.61 -10.24 3.24
C ASP A 70 -12.74 -11.17 3.66
N ARG A 71 -13.67 -11.45 2.77
CA ARG A 71 -14.82 -12.33 3.00
C ARG A 71 -14.37 -13.74 3.40
N SER A 72 -13.49 -14.35 2.62
CA SER A 72 -12.97 -15.70 2.89
C SER A 72 -12.30 -15.82 4.26
N ARG A 73 -11.48 -14.82 4.61
CA ARG A 73 -10.83 -14.76 5.92
C ARG A 73 -11.86 -14.66 7.06
N LYS A 74 -12.84 -13.79 6.95
CA LYS A 74 -13.84 -13.55 8.01
C LYS A 74 -14.82 -14.69 8.18
N GLU A 75 -15.20 -15.38 7.12
CA GLU A 75 -16.01 -16.58 7.20
C GLU A 75 -15.34 -17.64 8.07
N ASN A 76 -14.04 -17.86 7.91
CA ASN A 76 -13.30 -18.76 8.79
C ASN A 76 -13.33 -18.29 10.25
N LEU A 77 -13.12 -16.99 10.50
CA LEU A 77 -13.15 -16.45 11.88
C LEU A 77 -14.51 -16.60 12.55
N VAL A 78 -15.60 -16.45 11.81
CA VAL A 78 -16.98 -16.61 12.32
C VAL A 78 -17.29 -18.10 12.51
N ASN A 79 -17.02 -18.95 11.51
CA ASN A 79 -17.32 -20.37 11.55
C ASN A 79 -16.60 -21.11 12.67
N TYR A 80 -15.36 -20.70 12.99
CA TYR A 80 -14.59 -21.27 14.09
C TYR A 80 -14.81 -20.57 15.44
N GLY A 81 -15.74 -19.62 15.52
CA GLY A 81 -16.13 -18.95 16.77
C GLY A 81 -15.08 -17.97 17.32
N PHE A 82 -14.28 -17.33 16.45
CA PHE A 82 -13.34 -16.28 16.83
C PHE A 82 -13.93 -14.87 16.72
N ARG A 83 -14.97 -14.70 15.91
CA ARG A 83 -15.69 -13.42 15.72
C ARG A 83 -17.19 -13.63 15.64
N LEU A 84 -17.96 -12.62 16.03
CA LEU A 84 -19.41 -12.59 15.84
C LEU A 84 -19.76 -12.45 14.34
N PRO A 85 -20.95 -12.91 13.90
CA PRO A 85 -21.40 -12.77 12.51
C PRO A 85 -21.34 -11.34 11.98
N ALA A 86 -21.52 -10.33 12.84
CA ALA A 86 -21.40 -8.92 12.49
C ALA A 86 -20.04 -8.52 11.91
N ALA A 87 -18.99 -9.29 12.19
CA ALA A 87 -17.66 -9.06 11.58
C ALA A 87 -17.69 -9.16 10.05
N LEU A 88 -18.64 -9.90 9.47
CA LEU A 88 -18.83 -10.01 8.03
C LEU A 88 -19.34 -8.72 7.40
N ASP A 89 -19.97 -7.86 8.19
CA ASP A 89 -20.54 -6.59 7.72
C ASP A 89 -19.55 -5.41 7.84
N ASN A 90 -18.43 -5.59 8.53
CA ASN A 90 -17.28 -4.69 8.45
C ASN A 90 -16.37 -5.18 7.29
N ARG A 91 -16.62 -4.72 6.11
CA ARG A 91 -16.02 -5.23 4.88
C ARG A 91 -15.65 -4.11 3.91
N PRO A 92 -14.69 -4.32 3.03
CA PRO A 92 -14.47 -3.42 1.90
C PRO A 92 -15.70 -3.40 0.98
N LEU A 93 -15.76 -2.41 0.13
CA LEU A 93 -16.76 -2.32 -0.93
C LEU A 93 -16.67 -3.55 -1.84
N LYS A 94 -17.81 -3.99 -2.35
CA LYS A 94 -17.84 -4.79 -3.57
C LYS A 94 -17.51 -3.90 -4.76
N PHE A 95 -17.06 -4.49 -5.84
CA PHE A 95 -16.65 -3.70 -7.01
C PHE A 95 -17.81 -2.88 -7.57
N GLU A 96 -19.01 -3.45 -7.65
CA GLU A 96 -20.22 -2.77 -8.12
C GLU A 96 -20.64 -1.61 -7.18
N GLU A 97 -20.39 -1.76 -5.86
CA GLU A 97 -20.63 -0.68 -4.90
C GLU A 97 -19.62 0.46 -5.09
N PHE A 98 -18.38 0.13 -5.41
CA PHE A 98 -17.34 1.12 -5.73
C PHE A 98 -17.68 1.86 -7.03
N GLU A 99 -18.09 1.15 -8.07
CA GLU A 99 -18.54 1.78 -9.32
C GLU A 99 -19.74 2.71 -9.10
N GLY A 100 -20.71 2.30 -8.26
CA GLY A 100 -21.88 3.10 -7.94
C GLY A 100 -21.61 4.38 -7.13
N LEU A 101 -20.42 4.53 -6.56
CA LEU A 101 -19.97 5.75 -5.87
C LEU A 101 -19.17 6.71 -6.78
N GLN A 102 -18.98 6.34 -8.04
CA GLN A 102 -18.22 7.13 -9.00
C GLN A 102 -19.16 7.99 -9.85
N ASP A 103 -18.96 9.30 -9.78
CA ASP A 103 -19.68 10.24 -10.65
C ASP A 103 -18.78 10.66 -11.83
N ASN A 104 -17.70 11.35 -11.53
CA ASN A 104 -16.70 11.77 -12.50
C ASN A 104 -15.37 11.14 -12.17
N VAL A 105 -14.81 10.38 -13.10
CA VAL A 105 -13.56 9.63 -12.87
C VAL A 105 -12.50 10.01 -13.90
N LEU A 106 -11.28 10.23 -13.41
CA LEU A 106 -10.09 10.37 -14.22
C LEU A 106 -9.14 9.22 -13.90
N TYR A 107 -8.92 8.34 -14.87
CA TYR A 107 -7.92 7.27 -14.76
C TYR A 107 -6.57 7.81 -15.20
N VAL A 108 -5.54 7.59 -14.38
CA VAL A 108 -4.16 7.97 -14.68
C VAL A 108 -3.29 6.70 -14.68
N SER A 109 -2.59 6.45 -15.78
CA SER A 109 -1.75 5.27 -15.92
C SER A 109 -0.70 5.46 -17.02
N ALA A 110 0.51 4.96 -16.82
CA ALA A 110 1.49 4.85 -17.89
C ALA A 110 1.16 3.73 -18.89
N THR A 111 0.43 2.71 -18.43
CA THR A 111 0.03 1.52 -19.20
C THR A 111 -1.43 1.18 -18.93
N PRO A 112 -2.39 1.95 -19.48
CA PRO A 112 -3.80 1.71 -19.22
C PRO A 112 -4.21 0.28 -19.59
N ALA A 113 -5.08 -0.31 -18.78
CA ALA A 113 -5.59 -1.66 -18.98
C ALA A 113 -6.97 -1.65 -19.69
N GLU A 114 -7.50 -2.83 -19.94
CA GLU A 114 -8.75 -3.00 -20.68
C GLU A 114 -9.95 -2.30 -20.00
N TYR A 115 -9.99 -2.30 -18.67
CA TYR A 115 -11.07 -1.70 -17.90
C TYR A 115 -11.18 -0.19 -18.17
N GLU A 116 -10.07 0.54 -17.98
CA GLU A 116 -10.03 2.00 -18.17
C GLU A 116 -10.35 2.38 -19.61
N LEU A 117 -9.79 1.65 -20.57
CA LEU A 117 -10.07 1.90 -21.99
C LEU A 117 -11.52 1.65 -22.35
N LYS A 118 -12.16 0.65 -21.74
CA LYS A 118 -13.59 0.39 -21.91
C LYS A 118 -14.45 1.49 -21.29
N MET A 119 -14.12 1.92 -20.06
CA MET A 119 -14.89 2.97 -19.36
C MET A 119 -14.75 4.34 -19.99
N SER A 120 -13.61 4.63 -20.65
CA SER A 120 -13.36 5.87 -21.40
C SER A 120 -13.78 5.78 -22.88
N GLU A 121 -14.46 4.70 -23.30
CA GLU A 121 -14.85 4.47 -24.70
C GLU A 121 -13.64 4.53 -25.67
N GLY A 122 -12.46 4.18 -25.19
CA GLY A 122 -11.20 4.24 -25.93
C GLY A 122 -10.62 5.65 -26.08
N ILE A 123 -11.21 6.64 -25.42
CA ILE A 123 -10.72 8.02 -25.45
C ILE A 123 -9.69 8.18 -24.34
N TYR A 124 -8.47 8.58 -24.70
CA TYR A 124 -7.41 8.90 -23.74
C TYR A 124 -6.54 10.05 -24.25
N VAL A 125 -5.89 10.73 -23.31
CA VAL A 125 -4.96 11.82 -23.58
C VAL A 125 -3.56 11.36 -23.24
N GLU A 126 -2.65 11.44 -24.19
CA GLU A 126 -1.25 11.11 -23.97
C GLU A 126 -0.47 12.33 -23.47
N GLN A 127 0.22 12.16 -22.34
CA GLN A 127 1.15 13.15 -21.83
C GLN A 127 2.58 12.66 -22.03
N ILE A 128 3.12 12.87 -23.21
CA ILE A 128 4.43 12.36 -23.65
C ILE A 128 5.56 13.30 -23.24
N ILE A 129 5.29 14.61 -23.16
CA ILE A 129 6.31 15.62 -22.90
C ILE A 129 6.77 15.56 -21.45
N ARG A 130 8.06 15.32 -21.25
CA ARG A 130 8.73 15.34 -19.96
C ARG A 130 9.69 16.52 -19.87
N PRO A 131 9.25 17.72 -19.44
CA PRO A 131 10.04 18.95 -19.52
C PRO A 131 11.09 19.08 -18.42
N THR A 132 11.54 17.98 -17.82
CA THR A 132 12.50 18.00 -16.71
C THR A 132 13.94 18.27 -17.15
N GLY A 133 14.27 18.11 -18.43
CA GLY A 133 15.65 18.15 -18.93
C GLY A 133 16.56 17.02 -18.45
N VAL A 134 16.02 16.11 -17.64
CA VAL A 134 16.77 14.95 -17.12
C VAL A 134 16.64 13.80 -18.11
N LEU A 135 17.77 13.28 -18.57
CA LEU A 135 17.82 12.09 -19.41
C LEU A 135 17.45 10.84 -18.60
N ASP A 136 16.95 9.82 -19.30
CA ASP A 136 16.76 8.52 -18.68
C ASP A 136 18.11 7.91 -18.29
N PRO A 137 18.16 7.15 -17.17
CA PRO A 137 19.41 6.56 -16.71
C PRO A 137 19.91 5.52 -17.70
N ILE A 138 21.24 5.39 -17.79
CA ILE A 138 21.88 4.31 -18.56
C ILE A 138 21.61 2.99 -17.82
N ILE A 139 21.11 1.99 -18.54
CA ILE A 139 20.83 0.68 -18.00
C ILE A 139 21.92 -0.30 -18.46
N GLU A 140 22.58 -0.93 -17.49
CA GLU A 140 23.53 -2.01 -17.73
C GLU A 140 22.96 -3.33 -17.21
N ILE A 141 23.04 -4.38 -18.04
CA ILE A 141 22.64 -5.73 -17.67
C ILE A 141 23.89 -6.54 -17.39
N ARG A 142 24.02 -7.05 -16.17
CA ARG A 142 25.16 -7.85 -15.72
C ARG A 142 24.75 -9.27 -15.38
N LYS A 143 25.70 -10.19 -15.36
CA LYS A 143 25.46 -11.59 -14.98
C LYS A 143 25.12 -11.68 -13.50
N SER A 144 24.29 -12.66 -13.12
CA SER A 144 23.96 -12.92 -11.71
C SER A 144 25.05 -13.68 -10.95
N GLU A 145 26.03 -14.25 -11.65
CA GLU A 145 27.19 -14.91 -11.03
C GLU A 145 28.07 -13.85 -10.35
N ASN A 146 28.40 -14.07 -9.08
CA ASN A 146 29.20 -13.16 -8.24
C ASN A 146 28.58 -11.75 -8.08
N GLN A 147 27.26 -11.64 -8.23
CA GLN A 147 26.55 -10.36 -8.19
C GLN A 147 26.80 -9.54 -6.91
N ILE A 148 27.12 -10.19 -5.79
CA ILE A 148 27.37 -9.49 -4.52
C ILE A 148 28.76 -8.85 -4.52
N ASP A 149 29.76 -9.49 -5.07
CA ASP A 149 31.11 -8.93 -5.18
C ASP A 149 31.12 -7.76 -6.18
N ASP A 150 30.45 -7.92 -7.32
CA ASP A 150 30.24 -6.86 -8.31
C ASP A 150 29.48 -5.66 -7.71
N LEU A 151 28.44 -5.93 -6.90
CA LEU A 151 27.72 -4.88 -6.18
C LEU A 151 28.64 -4.10 -5.21
N ILE A 152 29.50 -4.80 -4.49
CA ILE A 152 30.43 -4.15 -3.55
C ILE A 152 31.43 -3.25 -4.31
N GLU A 153 31.98 -3.71 -5.42
CA GLU A 153 32.86 -2.90 -6.26
C GLU A 153 32.16 -1.63 -6.74
N GLU A 154 30.94 -1.74 -7.23
CA GLU A 154 30.16 -0.57 -7.66
C GLU A 154 29.83 0.39 -6.49
N ILE A 155 29.49 -0.15 -5.31
CA ILE A 155 29.25 0.69 -4.14
C ILE A 155 30.52 1.47 -3.78
N LEU A 156 31.68 0.82 -3.73
CA LEU A 156 32.93 1.47 -3.38
C LEU A 156 33.30 2.57 -4.39
N LEU A 157 33.14 2.29 -5.69
CA LEU A 157 33.37 3.26 -6.75
C LEU A 157 32.46 4.50 -6.61
N ARG A 158 31.18 4.30 -6.26
CA ARG A 158 30.23 5.40 -6.06
C ARG A 158 30.54 6.21 -4.79
N VAL A 159 30.95 5.51 -3.73
CA VAL A 159 31.35 6.16 -2.47
C VAL A 159 32.58 7.04 -2.65
N GLU A 160 33.55 6.63 -3.47
CA GLU A 160 34.72 7.45 -3.80
C GLU A 160 34.32 8.76 -4.51
N ASN A 161 33.19 8.76 -5.25
CA ASN A 161 32.64 9.94 -5.91
C ASN A 161 31.64 10.71 -5.05
N ASP A 162 31.51 10.40 -3.76
CA ASP A 162 30.51 10.97 -2.84
C ASP A 162 29.06 10.74 -3.30
N GLU A 163 28.84 9.65 -4.02
CA GLU A 163 27.52 9.21 -4.50
C GLU A 163 26.90 8.17 -3.55
N ARG A 164 25.60 7.92 -3.72
CA ARG A 164 24.84 6.93 -2.95
C ARG A 164 24.23 5.89 -3.88
N VAL A 165 24.05 4.68 -3.33
CA VAL A 165 23.55 3.53 -4.09
C VAL A 165 22.24 3.06 -3.49
N LEU A 166 21.20 2.88 -4.33
CA LEU A 166 19.95 2.23 -3.97
C LEU A 166 19.95 0.82 -4.53
N VAL A 167 19.78 -0.16 -3.65
CA VAL A 167 19.75 -1.59 -4.02
C VAL A 167 18.34 -2.15 -3.81
N THR A 168 17.73 -2.62 -4.87
CA THR A 168 16.41 -3.26 -4.80
C THR A 168 16.55 -4.78 -4.69
N THR A 169 15.84 -5.40 -3.75
CA THR A 169 15.82 -6.85 -3.53
C THR A 169 14.44 -7.44 -3.72
N LEU A 170 14.36 -8.74 -4.01
CA LEU A 170 13.08 -9.42 -4.24
C LEU A 170 12.27 -9.66 -2.96
N THR A 171 12.93 -9.73 -1.80
CA THR A 171 12.26 -10.03 -0.52
C THR A 171 12.80 -9.18 0.61
N LYS A 172 11.96 -8.94 1.64
CA LYS A 172 12.36 -8.26 2.89
C LYS A 172 13.57 -8.93 3.54
N ARG A 173 13.51 -10.24 3.68
CA ARG A 173 14.60 -11.03 4.26
C ARG A 173 15.91 -10.86 3.52
N MET A 174 15.87 -10.81 2.19
CA MET A 174 17.07 -10.58 1.38
C MET A 174 17.65 -9.18 1.64
N ALA A 175 16.81 -8.16 1.79
CA ALA A 175 17.25 -6.81 2.14
C ALA A 175 17.99 -6.78 3.49
N GLU A 176 17.40 -7.42 4.51
CA GLU A 176 17.99 -7.50 5.86
C GLU A 176 19.32 -8.28 5.88
N GLU A 177 19.38 -9.43 5.19
CA GLU A 177 20.58 -10.26 5.13
C GLU A 177 21.70 -9.56 4.35
N LEU A 178 21.36 -8.90 3.22
CA LEU A 178 22.33 -8.12 2.44
C LEU A 178 22.88 -6.95 3.26
N THR A 179 22.04 -6.24 4.00
CA THR A 179 22.49 -5.14 4.86
C THR A 179 23.46 -5.62 5.95
N LYS A 180 23.17 -6.77 6.60
CA LYS A 180 24.08 -7.38 7.57
C LYS A 180 25.43 -7.77 6.94
N PHE A 181 25.42 -8.24 5.71
CA PHE A 181 26.64 -8.59 4.97
C PHE A 181 27.45 -7.34 4.62
N LEU A 182 26.80 -6.28 4.13
CA LEU A 182 27.46 -5.00 3.83
C LEU A 182 28.08 -4.36 5.08
N HIS A 183 27.42 -4.44 6.25
CA HIS A 183 28.00 -3.98 7.52
C HIS A 183 29.25 -4.76 7.90
N LYS A 184 29.29 -6.08 7.68
CA LYS A 184 30.50 -6.88 7.90
C LYS A 184 31.63 -6.46 6.96
N ALA A 185 31.32 -6.03 5.76
CA ALA A 185 32.26 -5.44 4.80
C ALA A 185 32.60 -3.96 5.12
N LYS A 186 32.16 -3.43 6.28
CA LYS A 186 32.34 -2.04 6.72
C LYS A 186 31.71 -0.98 5.82
N ILE A 187 30.70 -1.36 5.04
CA ILE A 187 29.90 -0.46 4.23
C ILE A 187 28.69 -0.01 5.07
N ARG A 188 28.45 1.29 5.15
CA ARG A 188 27.28 1.86 5.81
C ARG A 188 26.06 1.65 4.90
N ALA A 189 25.09 0.87 5.37
CA ALA A 189 23.88 0.55 4.64
C ALA A 189 22.69 0.49 5.59
N ASN A 190 21.51 0.85 5.12
CA ASN A 190 20.25 0.62 5.78
C ASN A 190 19.30 -0.11 4.83
N TYR A 191 18.31 -0.78 5.36
CA TYR A 191 17.23 -1.36 4.55
C TYR A 191 15.91 -0.68 4.86
N ILE A 192 14.99 -0.73 3.91
CA ILE A 192 13.64 -0.20 4.06
C ILE A 192 12.62 -1.19 3.46
N HIS A 193 11.58 -1.49 4.22
CA HIS A 193 10.45 -2.30 3.77
C HIS A 193 9.19 -2.00 4.60
N SER A 194 8.07 -2.68 4.35
CA SER A 194 6.77 -2.38 4.94
C SER A 194 6.71 -2.54 6.47
N ASP A 195 7.65 -3.27 7.10
CA ASP A 195 7.64 -3.54 8.54
C ASP A 195 8.47 -2.51 9.33
N ILE A 196 9.13 -1.58 8.64
CA ILE A 196 9.84 -0.46 9.25
C ILE A 196 8.83 0.58 9.72
N ASP A 197 9.00 1.05 10.96
CA ASP A 197 8.15 2.09 11.53
C ASP A 197 8.23 3.41 10.75
N THR A 198 7.15 4.18 10.78
CA THR A 198 7.01 5.39 9.96
C THR A 198 8.09 6.42 10.26
N LEU A 199 8.43 6.63 11.55
CA LEU A 199 9.46 7.59 11.94
C LEU A 199 10.85 7.14 11.51
N GLU A 200 11.19 5.88 11.74
CA GLU A 200 12.46 5.29 11.29
C GLU A 200 12.61 5.35 9.77
N ARG A 201 11.52 5.13 9.03
CA ARG A 201 11.50 5.27 7.56
C ARG A 201 11.85 6.68 7.11
N VAL A 202 11.31 7.70 7.76
CA VAL A 202 11.64 9.11 7.46
C VAL A 202 13.12 9.37 7.70
N GLU A 203 13.69 8.91 8.82
CA GLU A 203 15.11 9.06 9.11
C GLU A 203 16.00 8.40 8.05
N ILE A 204 15.68 7.15 7.65
CA ILE A 204 16.43 6.45 6.59
C ILE A 204 16.33 7.21 5.26
N CYS A 205 15.14 7.68 4.89
CA CYS A 205 14.95 8.45 3.66
C CYS A 205 15.74 9.76 3.69
N LEU A 206 15.75 10.50 4.78
CA LEU A 206 16.50 11.75 4.92
C LEU A 206 18.02 11.53 4.85
N LEU A 207 18.52 10.41 5.35
CA LEU A 207 19.94 10.06 5.25
C LEU A 207 20.35 9.71 3.81
N TYR A 208 19.43 9.22 2.99
CA TYR A 208 19.70 8.79 1.62
C TYR A 208 19.46 9.91 0.61
N THR A 209 18.37 10.65 0.74
CA THR A 209 17.93 11.64 -0.24
C THR A 209 18.19 13.07 0.23
N SER A 210 18.58 13.94 -0.70
CA SER A 210 18.35 15.37 -0.51
C SER A 210 16.84 15.64 -0.50
N PRO A 211 16.35 16.68 0.19
CA PRO A 211 14.94 17.02 0.17
C PRO A 211 14.43 17.12 -1.27
N SER A 212 13.28 16.52 -1.54
CA SER A 212 12.64 16.61 -2.85
C SER A 212 12.34 18.07 -3.17
N PRO A 213 12.43 18.50 -4.44
CA PRO A 213 11.98 19.84 -4.84
C PRO A 213 10.54 20.16 -4.41
N ARG A 214 9.70 19.15 -4.18
CA ARG A 214 8.35 19.32 -3.62
C ARG A 214 8.35 19.77 -2.16
N ASP A 215 9.39 19.42 -1.40
CA ASP A 215 9.51 19.76 0.02
C ASP A 215 9.93 21.24 0.22
N TRP A 216 10.36 21.90 -0.85
CA TRP A 216 10.75 23.33 -0.85
C TRP A 216 9.58 24.27 -1.11
N LEU A 217 8.40 23.73 -1.42
CA LEU A 217 7.19 24.51 -1.75
C LEU A 217 6.18 24.56 -0.60
N GLN A 218 6.58 24.23 0.63
CA GLN A 218 5.77 24.39 1.84
C GLN A 218 6.07 25.69 2.57
#